data_775848b99e7bb89084361866c3c351af
#
_entry.id   775848b99e7bb89084361866c3c351af
#
_cell.length_a   1.000
_cell.length_b   1.000
_cell.length_c   1.000
_cell.angle_alpha   90.00
_cell.angle_beta   90.00
_cell.angle_gamma   90.00
#
_symmetry.space_group_name_H-M   'P 1'
#
loop_
_entity.id
_entity.type
_entity.pdbx_description
1 polymer ?
#
loop_
_entity_poly.entity_id
_entity_poly.type
_entity_poly.pdbx_seq_one_letter_code
_entity_poly.pdbx_strand_id
1 'polypeptide(L)'
;MATKEEQYSLVYKQIASLIAGENDAVSVMANISAMLHDSFGFWWTGFYRVEGGELILGPFQGPVACMHIGYGKGVCGTAWKERRTVVVPDVEQFPGHIACSSESRSEIVVPVYQKGAVVAVLDIDSRELETFDEVDAQWLEKIVLLLPPIGSERDIYLAAGCFWGAEKYLKLIEGVTFTEVGFANGNTENPTYKEVYTDQTGYAETVHLRYNPSIVSLRFLLEMYFKAIDPTSLNKQGEDEGTRYRTGIYYSDSADRTVIDEVVAE
;
A
#
# COMPACT_ATOMS: atom_id res chain seq x y z
N MET A 1 7.12 32.62 23.10
CA MET A 1 7.03 31.75 21.91
C MET A 1 6.85 30.34 22.42
N ALA A 2 6.03 29.52 21.73
CA ALA A 2 5.93 28.11 22.05
C ALA A 2 7.28 27.40 21.82
N THR A 3 7.60 26.40 22.61
CA THR A 3 8.79 25.54 22.39
C THR A 3 8.56 24.68 21.15
N LYS A 4 9.63 24.16 20.54
CA LYS A 4 9.55 23.21 19.41
C LYS A 4 8.68 21.99 19.77
N GLU A 5 8.82 21.46 20.98
CA GLU A 5 8.04 20.34 21.51
C GLU A 5 6.53 20.67 21.66
N GLU A 6 6.19 21.87 22.18
CA GLU A 6 4.79 22.33 22.25
C GLU A 6 4.17 22.48 20.86
N GLN A 7 4.94 22.98 19.88
CA GLN A 7 4.49 23.09 18.49
C GLN A 7 4.21 21.71 17.89
N TYR A 8 5.13 20.74 18.02
CA TYR A 8 4.91 19.37 17.58
C TYR A 8 3.71 18.71 18.26
N SER A 9 3.56 18.89 19.58
CA SER A 9 2.43 18.33 20.33
C SER A 9 1.08 18.85 19.78
N LEU A 10 1.03 20.13 19.40
CA LEU A 10 -0.17 20.71 18.78
C LEU A 10 -0.43 20.13 17.39
N VAL A 11 0.60 20.14 16.53
CA VAL A 11 0.53 19.62 15.15
C VAL A 11 0.15 18.13 15.14
N TYR A 12 0.72 17.32 16.01
CA TYR A 12 0.35 15.90 16.16
C TYR A 12 -1.14 15.72 16.44
N LYS A 13 -1.70 16.49 17.37
CA LYS A 13 -3.13 16.41 17.71
C LYS A 13 -4.02 16.86 16.55
N GLN A 14 -3.59 17.89 15.81
CA GLN A 14 -4.30 18.37 14.63
C GLN A 14 -4.28 17.30 13.52
N ILE A 15 -3.12 16.72 13.23
CA ILE A 15 -2.99 15.60 12.27
C ILE A 15 -3.90 14.44 12.69
N ALA A 16 -3.78 13.96 13.92
CA ALA A 16 -4.56 12.82 14.40
C ALA A 16 -6.08 13.05 14.31
N SER A 17 -6.53 14.30 14.57
CA SER A 17 -7.94 14.66 14.43
C SER A 17 -8.38 14.74 12.95
N LEU A 18 -7.52 15.28 12.08
CA LEU A 18 -7.82 15.44 10.65
C LEU A 18 -7.99 14.10 9.94
N ILE A 19 -7.11 13.15 10.23
CA ILE A 19 -7.07 11.84 9.55
C ILE A 19 -7.90 10.76 10.24
N ALA A 20 -8.64 11.11 11.30
CA ALA A 20 -9.45 10.15 12.05
C ALA A 20 -10.48 9.44 11.17
N GLY A 21 -10.35 8.12 11.01
CA GLY A 21 -11.23 7.30 10.18
C GLY A 21 -10.86 7.27 8.68
N GLU A 22 -9.80 7.96 8.25
CA GLU A 22 -9.30 7.87 6.88
C GLU A 22 -8.40 6.63 6.73
N ASN A 23 -8.61 5.86 5.68
CA ASN A 23 -7.87 4.63 5.38
C ASN A 23 -7.02 4.71 4.10
N ASP A 24 -7.19 5.77 3.31
CA ASP A 24 -6.37 5.99 2.12
C ASP A 24 -5.01 6.58 2.52
N ALA A 25 -3.95 5.79 2.36
CA ALA A 25 -2.60 6.20 2.76
C ALA A 25 -2.08 7.41 1.97
N VAL A 26 -2.49 7.58 0.70
CA VAL A 26 -2.06 8.70 -0.14
C VAL A 26 -2.68 10.00 0.37
N SER A 27 -3.97 10.00 0.69
CA SER A 27 -4.68 11.13 1.28
C SER A 27 -4.09 11.54 2.63
N VAL A 28 -3.77 10.56 3.48
CA VAL A 28 -3.14 10.80 4.78
C VAL A 28 -1.73 11.37 4.63
N MET A 29 -0.89 10.78 3.77
CA MET A 29 0.47 11.30 3.48
C MET A 29 0.42 12.73 2.96
N ALA A 30 -0.51 13.06 2.05
CA ALA A 30 -0.65 14.39 1.50
C ALA A 30 -0.97 15.43 2.58
N ASN A 31 -1.91 15.12 3.47
CA ASN A 31 -2.28 16.00 4.58
C ASN A 31 -1.18 16.13 5.64
N ILE A 32 -0.48 15.06 5.99
CA ILE A 32 0.67 15.11 6.89
C ILE A 32 1.77 15.99 6.29
N SER A 33 2.10 15.80 5.00
CA SER A 33 3.11 16.61 4.30
C SER A 33 2.75 18.10 4.32
N ALA A 34 1.50 18.44 4.02
CA ALA A 34 1.03 19.82 4.02
C ALA A 34 1.10 20.44 5.42
N MET A 35 0.60 19.73 6.45
CA MET A 35 0.59 20.26 7.81
C MET A 35 1.99 20.46 8.40
N LEU A 36 2.91 19.53 8.15
CA LEU A 36 4.29 19.69 8.60
C LEU A 36 4.99 20.84 7.87
N HIS A 37 4.85 20.89 6.54
CA HIS A 37 5.41 21.94 5.72
C HIS A 37 4.96 23.34 6.19
N ASP A 38 3.64 23.56 6.33
CA ASP A 38 3.08 24.85 6.71
C ASP A 38 3.37 25.22 8.17
N SER A 39 3.34 24.26 9.09
CA SER A 39 3.51 24.53 10.52
C SER A 39 4.94 24.88 10.89
N PHE A 40 5.95 24.32 10.22
CA PHE A 40 7.35 24.50 10.54
C PHE A 40 8.12 25.33 9.50
N GLY A 41 7.52 25.58 8.33
CA GLY A 41 8.16 26.32 7.25
C GLY A 41 9.33 25.56 6.60
N PHE A 42 9.25 24.24 6.60
CA PHE A 42 10.25 23.39 5.95
C PHE A 42 10.34 23.66 4.46
N TRP A 43 11.51 23.46 3.87
CA TRP A 43 11.72 23.70 2.44
C TRP A 43 11.05 22.65 1.55
N TRP A 44 11.16 21.40 1.96
CA TRP A 44 10.52 20.26 1.33
C TRP A 44 10.03 19.28 2.40
N THR A 45 8.87 18.67 2.20
CA THR A 45 8.32 17.68 3.11
C THR A 45 7.50 16.68 2.31
N GLY A 46 7.83 15.41 2.36
CA GLY A 46 7.10 14.41 1.59
C GLY A 46 7.43 12.99 1.95
N PHE A 47 6.78 12.09 1.25
CA PHE A 47 6.96 10.66 1.43
C PHE A 47 7.53 10.01 0.18
N TYR A 48 8.39 9.02 0.40
CA TYR A 48 8.74 8.03 -0.60
C TYR A 48 8.25 6.67 -0.16
N ARG A 49 7.57 5.93 -1.05
CA ARG A 49 7.03 4.59 -0.79
C ARG A 49 7.99 3.53 -1.33
N VAL A 50 8.16 2.44 -0.59
CA VAL A 50 8.91 1.26 -1.07
C VAL A 50 8.03 0.48 -2.04
N GLU A 51 8.43 0.42 -3.31
CA GLU A 51 7.70 -0.28 -4.36
C GLU A 51 8.69 -0.82 -5.41
N GLY A 52 8.55 -2.09 -5.80
CA GLY A 52 9.43 -2.70 -6.82
C GLY A 52 10.92 -2.74 -6.47
N GLY A 53 11.30 -2.62 -5.18
CA GLY A 53 12.70 -2.59 -4.73
C GLY A 53 13.37 -1.22 -4.78
N GLU A 54 12.59 -0.15 -5.00
CA GLU A 54 13.01 1.24 -5.00
C GLU A 54 12.09 2.07 -4.09
N LEU A 55 12.53 3.28 -3.74
CA LEU A 55 11.71 4.32 -3.16
C LEU A 55 11.10 5.15 -4.29
N ILE A 56 9.77 5.14 -4.37
CA ILE A 56 8.99 5.89 -5.36
C ILE A 56 8.40 7.13 -4.71
N LEU A 57 8.52 8.28 -5.37
CA LEU A 57 7.98 9.55 -4.89
C LEU A 57 6.47 9.43 -4.61
N GLY A 58 6.08 9.80 -3.42
CA GLY A 58 4.71 9.89 -2.94
C GLY A 58 4.23 11.33 -2.82
N PRO A 59 3.18 11.61 -2.02
CA PRO A 59 2.72 12.96 -1.76
C PRO A 59 3.79 13.83 -1.08
N PHE A 60 3.91 15.07 -1.52
CA PHE A 60 4.88 16.04 -0.97
C PHE A 60 4.42 17.48 -1.12
N GLN A 61 5.11 18.37 -0.39
CA GLN A 61 5.04 19.83 -0.49
C GLN A 61 6.45 20.38 -0.73
N GLY A 62 6.58 21.35 -1.64
CA GLY A 62 7.84 21.95 -2.00
C GLY A 62 8.16 21.85 -3.51
N PRO A 63 9.39 22.16 -3.93
CA PRO A 63 9.80 22.03 -5.33
C PRO A 63 9.85 20.58 -5.81
N VAL A 64 10.03 20.39 -7.12
CA VAL A 64 10.16 19.06 -7.75
C VAL A 64 11.29 18.24 -7.11
N ALA A 65 11.10 16.93 -7.06
CA ALA A 65 12.02 15.99 -6.40
C ALA A 65 12.36 14.80 -7.31
N CYS A 66 13.32 13.98 -6.89
CA CYS A 66 13.67 12.74 -7.56
C CYS A 66 12.48 11.77 -7.54
N MET A 67 12.14 11.14 -8.67
CA MET A 67 11.01 10.22 -8.73
C MET A 67 11.34 8.84 -8.16
N HIS A 68 12.61 8.41 -8.26
CA HIS A 68 13.09 7.10 -7.85
C HIS A 68 14.40 7.21 -7.07
N ILE A 69 14.50 6.50 -5.94
CA ILE A 69 15.73 6.42 -5.13
C ILE A 69 16.00 4.95 -4.81
N GLY A 70 17.21 4.49 -5.16
CA GLY A 70 17.62 3.10 -4.95
C GLY A 70 17.91 2.80 -3.46
N TYR A 71 17.81 1.53 -3.09
CA TYR A 71 18.15 1.03 -1.76
C TYR A 71 19.58 1.39 -1.34
N GLY A 72 19.73 2.06 -0.19
CA GLY A 72 21.03 2.52 0.33
C GLY A 72 21.64 3.71 -0.43
N LYS A 73 20.87 4.42 -1.25
CA LYS A 73 21.31 5.61 -1.99
C LYS A 73 20.76 6.88 -1.39
N GLY A 74 21.58 7.91 -1.28
CA GLY A 74 21.23 9.16 -0.63
C GLY A 74 20.83 8.97 0.83
N VAL A 75 20.24 9.99 1.44
CA VAL A 75 19.76 9.92 2.84
C VAL A 75 18.53 9.03 2.96
N CYS A 76 17.54 9.21 2.09
CA CYS A 76 16.33 8.39 2.04
C CYS A 76 16.62 6.90 1.91
N GLY A 77 17.44 6.50 0.92
CA GLY A 77 17.82 5.09 0.72
C GLY A 77 18.66 4.55 1.88
N THR A 78 19.45 5.39 2.54
CA THR A 78 20.22 5.03 3.74
C THR A 78 19.30 4.79 4.93
N ALA A 79 18.33 5.67 5.20
CA ALA A 79 17.34 5.48 6.26
C ALA A 79 16.55 4.17 6.07
N TRP A 80 16.16 3.87 4.83
CA TRP A 80 15.54 2.60 4.48
C TRP A 80 16.43 1.39 4.78
N LYS A 81 17.70 1.43 4.34
CA LYS A 81 18.66 0.34 4.52
C LYS A 81 19.03 0.12 5.98
N GLU A 82 19.33 1.19 6.71
CA GLU A 82 19.74 1.12 8.10
C GLU A 82 18.56 0.96 9.06
N ARG A 83 17.34 1.15 8.54
CA ARG A 83 16.11 0.97 9.31
C ARG A 83 16.10 1.83 10.58
N ARG A 84 16.46 3.09 10.44
CA ARG A 84 16.47 4.08 11.52
C ARG A 84 16.31 5.49 10.97
N THR A 85 15.85 6.39 11.82
CA THR A 85 15.85 7.82 11.51
C THR A 85 17.28 8.31 11.28
N VAL A 86 17.48 9.08 10.19
CA VAL A 86 18.74 9.68 9.82
C VAL A 86 18.59 11.19 9.87
N VAL A 87 19.38 11.84 10.72
CA VAL A 87 19.47 13.30 10.84
C VAL A 87 20.78 13.75 10.21
N VAL A 88 20.70 14.64 9.22
CA VAL A 88 21.85 15.15 8.47
C VAL A 88 21.95 16.65 8.70
N PRO A 89 22.91 17.14 9.51
CA PRO A 89 23.07 18.55 9.81
C PRO A 89 23.57 19.37 8.61
N ASP A 90 24.31 18.73 7.70
CA ASP A 90 24.84 19.32 6.46
C ASP A 90 24.86 18.26 5.36
N VAL A 91 23.98 18.41 4.38
CA VAL A 91 23.81 17.43 3.28
C VAL A 91 25.06 17.36 2.38
N GLU A 92 25.87 18.41 2.28
CA GLU A 92 27.09 18.40 1.49
C GLU A 92 28.17 17.49 2.10
N GLN A 93 28.09 17.23 3.40
CA GLN A 93 29.00 16.33 4.10
C GLN A 93 28.47 14.87 4.16
N PHE A 94 27.26 14.61 3.72
CA PHE A 94 26.69 13.26 3.74
C PHE A 94 27.22 12.40 2.58
N PRO A 95 27.92 11.28 2.85
CA PRO A 95 28.50 10.44 1.80
C PRO A 95 27.45 9.89 0.83
N GLY A 96 27.56 10.25 -0.45
CA GLY A 96 26.65 9.78 -1.49
C GLY A 96 25.28 10.47 -1.48
N HIS A 97 25.19 11.68 -0.89
CA HIS A 97 24.01 12.53 -0.99
C HIS A 97 23.54 12.68 -2.44
N ILE A 98 22.25 12.57 -2.66
CA ILE A 98 21.61 12.81 -3.96
C ILE A 98 20.93 14.19 -3.89
N ALA A 99 21.54 15.18 -4.54
CA ALA A 99 21.00 16.53 -4.58
C ALA A 99 19.77 16.60 -5.48
N CYS A 100 18.57 16.35 -4.94
CA CYS A 100 17.31 16.60 -5.65
C CYS A 100 17.00 18.10 -5.74
N SER A 101 17.54 18.90 -4.83
CA SER A 101 17.51 20.38 -4.81
C SER A 101 18.85 20.95 -4.37
N SER A 102 19.31 22.01 -5.03
CA SER A 102 20.51 22.75 -4.62
C SER A 102 20.30 23.63 -3.39
N GLU A 103 19.07 23.78 -2.95
CA GLU A 103 18.70 24.64 -1.83
C GLU A 103 18.64 23.90 -0.49
N SER A 104 18.60 22.56 -0.50
CA SER A 104 18.59 21.74 0.71
C SER A 104 19.96 21.82 1.38
N ARG A 105 19.98 22.15 2.68
CA ARG A 105 21.19 22.28 3.49
C ARG A 105 21.24 21.28 4.64
N SER A 106 20.12 20.96 5.24
CA SER A 106 19.99 19.88 6.23
C SER A 106 18.75 19.05 5.94
N GLU A 107 18.75 17.78 6.38
CA GLU A 107 17.73 16.81 6.04
C GLU A 107 17.46 15.87 7.23
N ILE A 108 16.21 15.47 7.39
CA ILE A 108 15.83 14.38 8.29
C ILE A 108 14.95 13.38 7.55
N VAL A 109 15.30 12.10 7.65
CA VAL A 109 14.52 11.01 7.04
C VAL A 109 14.08 10.00 8.11
N VAL A 110 12.77 9.76 8.19
CA VAL A 110 12.16 8.87 9.16
C VAL A 110 11.53 7.66 8.45
N PRO A 111 11.97 6.42 8.74
CA PRO A 111 11.38 5.23 8.13
C PRO A 111 10.00 4.93 8.72
N VAL A 112 9.07 4.56 7.84
CA VAL A 112 7.71 4.12 8.17
C VAL A 112 7.70 2.59 8.21
N TYR A 113 7.34 2.04 9.37
CA TYR A 113 7.31 0.59 9.56
C TYR A 113 5.90 0.04 9.51
N GLN A 114 5.72 -1.07 8.79
CA GLN A 114 4.51 -1.88 8.86
C GLN A 114 4.90 -3.37 8.82
N LYS A 115 4.31 -4.18 9.71
CA LYS A 115 4.60 -5.63 9.85
C LYS A 115 6.11 -5.96 9.91
N GLY A 116 6.89 -5.09 10.53
CA GLY A 116 8.34 -5.26 10.67
C GLY A 116 9.17 -4.93 9.43
N ALA A 117 8.59 -4.45 8.34
CA ALA A 117 9.29 -3.95 7.16
C ALA A 117 9.20 -2.42 7.07
N VAL A 118 10.20 -1.78 6.46
CA VAL A 118 10.08 -0.37 6.05
C VAL A 118 9.27 -0.34 4.75
N VAL A 119 8.15 0.37 4.75
CA VAL A 119 7.21 0.47 3.61
C VAL A 119 7.23 1.85 2.96
N ALA A 120 7.75 2.85 3.66
CA ALA A 120 7.95 4.21 3.16
C ALA A 120 9.01 4.91 4.01
N VAL A 121 9.39 6.11 3.60
CA VAL A 121 10.13 7.07 4.42
C VAL A 121 9.42 8.42 4.36
N LEU A 122 9.42 9.16 5.48
CA LEU A 122 9.11 10.58 5.53
C LEU A 122 10.43 11.32 5.41
N ASP A 123 10.53 12.21 4.43
CA ASP A 123 11.70 12.99 4.11
C ASP A 123 11.39 14.48 4.27
N ILE A 124 12.26 15.22 4.97
CA ILE A 124 12.09 16.65 5.23
C ILE A 124 13.43 17.36 5.06
N ASP A 125 13.44 18.36 4.16
CA ASP A 125 14.58 19.23 3.91
C ASP A 125 14.39 20.62 4.48
N SER A 126 15.51 21.23 4.85
CA SER A 126 15.60 22.64 5.22
C SER A 126 16.67 23.37 4.40
N ARG A 127 16.46 24.67 4.16
CA ARG A 127 17.46 25.59 3.60
C ARG A 127 18.55 26.02 4.58
N GLU A 128 18.32 25.75 5.86
CA GLU A 128 19.25 26.09 6.93
C GLU A 128 20.06 24.85 7.35
N LEU A 129 21.30 25.05 7.77
CA LEU A 129 22.09 24.00 8.40
C LEU A 129 21.53 23.66 9.79
N GLU A 130 21.77 22.44 10.23
CA GLU A 130 21.49 21.99 11.61
C GLU A 130 20.04 22.26 12.08
N THR A 131 19.05 22.24 11.15
CA THR A 131 17.65 22.51 11.48
C THR A 131 17.04 21.45 12.38
N PHE A 132 17.42 20.19 12.17
CA PHE A 132 16.79 19.03 12.81
C PHE A 132 17.61 18.51 13.98
N ASP A 133 16.90 18.15 15.06
CA ASP A 133 17.47 17.62 16.30
C ASP A 133 16.67 16.39 16.79
N GLU A 134 16.99 15.94 17.99
CA GLU A 134 16.33 14.77 18.63
C GLU A 134 14.84 14.99 18.86
N VAL A 135 14.38 16.25 19.08
CA VAL A 135 12.96 16.56 19.26
C VAL A 135 12.21 16.31 17.95
N ASP A 136 12.80 16.75 16.82
CA ASP A 136 12.22 16.47 15.50
C ASP A 136 12.10 14.97 15.25
N ALA A 137 13.18 14.23 15.46
CA ALA A 137 13.20 12.78 15.27
C ALA A 137 12.09 12.07 16.07
N GLN A 138 12.00 12.34 17.36
CA GLN A 138 11.01 11.71 18.26
C GLN A 138 9.56 12.03 17.89
N TRP A 139 9.27 13.25 17.48
CA TRP A 139 7.91 13.62 17.10
C TRP A 139 7.53 13.13 15.71
N LEU A 140 8.45 13.19 14.76
CA LEU A 140 8.20 12.68 13.41
C LEU A 140 8.01 11.16 13.42
N GLU A 141 8.78 10.42 14.24
CA GLU A 141 8.56 8.98 14.47
C GLU A 141 7.16 8.68 15.03
N LYS A 142 6.63 9.53 15.94
CA LYS A 142 5.24 9.40 16.42
C LYS A 142 4.22 9.72 15.34
N ILE A 143 4.48 10.73 14.51
CA ILE A 143 3.57 11.16 13.43
C ILE A 143 3.43 10.07 12.37
N VAL A 144 4.53 9.43 11.95
CA VAL A 144 4.46 8.38 10.93
C VAL A 144 3.73 7.12 11.40
N LEU A 145 3.59 6.90 12.71
CA LEU A 145 2.76 5.82 13.26
C LEU A 145 1.25 6.03 13.06
N LEU A 146 0.83 7.24 12.71
CA LEU A 146 -0.57 7.55 12.40
C LEU A 146 -0.99 7.11 10.99
N LEU A 147 -0.03 6.73 10.14
CA LEU A 147 -0.31 6.31 8.77
C LEU A 147 -1.10 5.00 8.74
N PRO A 148 -2.18 4.93 7.93
CA PRO A 148 -2.85 3.68 7.65
C PRO A 148 -1.93 2.74 6.84
N PRO A 149 -2.33 1.48 6.61
CA PRO A 149 -1.56 0.55 5.81
C PRO A 149 -1.21 1.12 4.43
N ILE A 150 0.10 1.09 4.11
CA ILE A 150 0.67 1.56 2.84
C ILE A 150 0.86 0.36 1.92
N GLY A 151 0.31 0.42 0.72
CA GLY A 151 0.48 -0.59 -0.33
C GLY A 151 -0.46 -0.27 -1.47
N SER A 152 -0.04 -0.52 -2.71
CA SER A 152 -0.97 -0.55 -3.83
C SER A 152 -1.93 -1.72 -3.63
N GLU A 153 -3.23 -1.46 -3.72
CA GLU A 153 -4.22 -2.54 -3.77
C GLU A 153 -3.94 -3.46 -4.96
N ARG A 154 -4.21 -4.73 -4.79
CA ARG A 154 -4.05 -5.75 -5.84
C ARG A 154 -5.38 -6.41 -6.11
N ASP A 155 -5.57 -6.82 -7.36
CA ASP A 155 -6.78 -7.48 -7.81
C ASP A 155 -6.55 -8.98 -7.97
N ILE A 156 -7.53 -9.79 -7.59
CA ILE A 156 -7.60 -11.23 -7.85
C ILE A 156 -9.06 -11.61 -8.15
N TYR A 157 -9.28 -12.60 -8.99
CA TYR A 157 -10.60 -13.03 -9.41
C TYR A 157 -10.79 -14.51 -9.06
N LEU A 158 -11.77 -14.82 -8.21
CA LEU A 158 -11.98 -16.14 -7.65
C LEU A 158 -13.36 -16.70 -8.04
N ALA A 159 -13.36 -17.75 -8.83
CA ALA A 159 -14.58 -18.50 -9.15
C ALA A 159 -14.76 -19.63 -8.13
N ALA A 160 -15.85 -19.62 -7.38
CA ALA A 160 -16.07 -20.46 -6.20
C ALA A 160 -17.49 -21.06 -6.15
N GLY A 161 -18.07 -21.40 -7.29
CA GLY A 161 -19.48 -21.75 -7.40
C GLY A 161 -20.37 -20.52 -7.41
N CYS A 162 -21.50 -20.53 -6.68
CA CYS A 162 -22.37 -19.34 -6.59
C CYS A 162 -21.64 -18.13 -6.00
N PHE A 163 -21.47 -17.09 -6.82
CA PHE A 163 -20.70 -15.90 -6.45
C PHE A 163 -21.30 -15.09 -5.29
N TRP A 164 -22.62 -15.18 -5.02
CA TRP A 164 -23.25 -14.51 -3.88
C TRP A 164 -22.73 -15.03 -2.53
N GLY A 165 -22.59 -16.35 -2.41
CA GLY A 165 -22.05 -17.00 -1.23
C GLY A 165 -20.57 -16.73 -1.05
N ALA A 166 -19.82 -16.84 -2.15
CA ALA A 166 -18.39 -16.59 -2.20
C ALA A 166 -18.04 -15.13 -1.83
N GLU A 167 -18.73 -14.15 -2.42
CA GLU A 167 -18.53 -12.74 -2.10
C GLU A 167 -18.80 -12.45 -0.62
N LYS A 168 -19.92 -12.96 -0.09
CA LYS A 168 -20.29 -12.76 1.32
C LYS A 168 -19.21 -13.26 2.28
N TYR A 169 -18.53 -14.35 1.94
CA TYR A 169 -17.44 -14.91 2.73
C TYR A 169 -16.15 -14.12 2.57
N LEU A 170 -15.74 -13.87 1.33
CA LEU A 170 -14.43 -13.28 1.02
C LEU A 170 -14.32 -11.83 1.48
N LYS A 171 -15.38 -11.04 1.41
CA LYS A 171 -15.38 -9.64 1.88
C LYS A 171 -15.25 -9.47 3.39
N LEU A 172 -15.39 -10.55 4.18
CA LEU A 172 -15.18 -10.51 5.63
C LEU A 172 -13.70 -10.61 6.00
N ILE A 173 -12.82 -10.91 5.04
CA ILE A 173 -11.40 -11.06 5.30
C ILE A 173 -10.79 -9.66 5.46
N GLU A 174 -10.17 -9.41 6.61
CA GLU A 174 -9.46 -8.17 6.87
C GLU A 174 -8.38 -7.94 5.81
N GLY A 175 -8.39 -6.76 5.19
CA GLY A 175 -7.49 -6.41 4.08
C GLY A 175 -8.11 -6.56 2.70
N VAL A 176 -9.30 -7.16 2.57
CA VAL A 176 -10.13 -7.04 1.37
C VAL A 176 -10.84 -5.70 1.42
N THR A 177 -10.60 -4.86 0.42
CA THR A 177 -11.06 -3.46 0.37
C THR A 177 -12.24 -3.27 -0.58
N PHE A 178 -12.40 -4.19 -1.55
CA PHE A 178 -13.49 -4.15 -2.52
C PHE A 178 -13.85 -5.56 -2.99
N THR A 179 -15.14 -5.79 -3.23
CA THR A 179 -15.65 -7.00 -3.89
C THR A 179 -16.73 -6.65 -4.90
N GLU A 180 -16.72 -7.34 -6.01
CA GLU A 180 -17.75 -7.25 -7.04
C GLU A 180 -17.99 -8.63 -7.64
N VAL A 181 -19.25 -8.98 -7.87
CA VAL A 181 -19.62 -10.23 -8.55
C VAL A 181 -19.76 -10.02 -10.05
N GLY A 182 -19.31 -11.00 -10.82
CA GLY A 182 -19.36 -10.95 -12.26
C GLY A 182 -19.02 -12.28 -12.91
N PHE A 183 -18.59 -12.23 -14.15
CA PHE A 183 -18.28 -13.40 -14.96
C PHE A 183 -16.87 -13.30 -15.53
N ALA A 184 -16.09 -14.39 -15.45
CA ALA A 184 -14.73 -14.42 -15.99
C ALA A 184 -14.48 -15.63 -16.87
N ASN A 185 -13.44 -15.52 -17.71
CA ASN A 185 -12.90 -16.59 -18.53
C ASN A 185 -13.91 -17.24 -19.51
N GLY A 186 -14.74 -16.40 -20.14
CA GLY A 186 -15.67 -16.80 -21.18
C GLY A 186 -15.18 -16.51 -22.59
N ASN A 187 -15.99 -16.82 -23.60
CA ASN A 187 -15.67 -16.73 -25.02
C ASN A 187 -16.56 -15.75 -25.81
N THR A 188 -17.37 -14.95 -25.11
CA THR A 188 -18.23 -13.92 -25.71
C THR A 188 -17.92 -12.55 -25.09
N GLU A 189 -18.34 -11.47 -25.74
CA GLU A 189 -18.20 -10.12 -25.18
C GLU A 189 -19.49 -9.74 -24.40
N ASN A 190 -19.33 -9.10 -23.24
CA ASN A 190 -20.40 -8.53 -22.42
C ASN A 190 -21.64 -9.44 -22.25
N PRO A 191 -21.49 -10.66 -21.73
CA PRO A 191 -22.60 -11.59 -21.63
C PRO A 191 -23.64 -11.10 -20.62
N THR A 192 -24.90 -11.31 -20.93
CA THR A 192 -25.97 -11.16 -19.95
C THR A 192 -26.02 -12.37 -19.00
N TYR A 193 -26.58 -12.19 -17.80
CA TYR A 193 -26.81 -13.29 -16.85
C TYR A 193 -27.53 -14.47 -17.49
N LYS A 194 -28.54 -14.20 -18.32
CA LYS A 194 -29.33 -15.27 -19.01
C LYS A 194 -28.46 -16.05 -19.99
N GLU A 195 -27.57 -15.43 -20.71
CA GLU A 195 -26.66 -16.10 -21.65
C GLU A 195 -25.65 -16.99 -20.91
N VAL A 196 -25.07 -16.51 -19.81
CA VAL A 196 -24.17 -17.32 -18.97
C VAL A 196 -24.90 -18.55 -18.40
N TYR A 197 -26.18 -18.41 -18.06
CA TYR A 197 -26.99 -19.48 -17.52
C TYR A 197 -27.26 -20.63 -18.52
N THR A 198 -27.00 -20.44 -19.81
CA THR A 198 -27.07 -21.49 -20.81
C THR A 198 -25.87 -22.44 -20.81
N ASP A 199 -24.80 -22.12 -20.07
CA ASP A 199 -23.50 -22.82 -20.04
C ASP A 199 -22.76 -22.82 -21.42
N GLN A 200 -23.23 -22.01 -22.41
CA GLN A 200 -22.64 -21.96 -23.74
C GLN A 200 -21.58 -20.84 -23.91
N THR A 201 -21.55 -19.89 -23.01
CA THR A 201 -20.64 -18.75 -23.06
C THR A 201 -19.26 -19.01 -22.48
N GLY A 202 -19.11 -20.17 -21.81
CA GLY A 202 -17.84 -20.55 -21.18
C GLY A 202 -17.44 -19.70 -19.96
N TYR A 203 -18.28 -18.77 -19.50
CA TYR A 203 -18.01 -17.97 -18.30
C TYR A 203 -18.19 -18.76 -17.01
N ALA A 204 -17.41 -18.40 -15.99
CA ALA A 204 -17.65 -18.81 -14.60
C ALA A 204 -18.17 -17.63 -13.77
N GLU A 205 -19.08 -17.92 -12.84
CA GLU A 205 -19.43 -16.99 -11.78
C GLU A 205 -18.20 -16.70 -10.94
N THR A 206 -17.83 -15.43 -10.81
CA THR A 206 -16.53 -15.01 -10.28
C THR A 206 -16.71 -13.81 -9.37
N VAL A 207 -15.96 -13.80 -8.27
CA VAL A 207 -15.81 -12.64 -7.39
C VAL A 207 -14.52 -11.94 -7.76
N HIS A 208 -14.59 -10.68 -8.16
CA HIS A 208 -13.45 -9.77 -8.23
C HIS A 208 -13.17 -9.27 -6.82
N LEU A 209 -11.95 -9.47 -6.35
CA LEU A 209 -11.47 -8.94 -5.07
C LEU A 209 -10.38 -7.93 -5.32
N ARG A 210 -10.46 -6.82 -4.61
CA ARG A 210 -9.31 -5.93 -4.40
C ARG A 210 -8.88 -6.05 -2.96
N TYR A 211 -7.58 -6.16 -2.72
CA TYR A 211 -7.03 -6.35 -1.39
C TYR A 211 -5.74 -5.55 -1.18
N ASN A 212 -5.48 -5.16 0.05
CA ASN A 212 -4.23 -4.51 0.45
C ASN A 212 -3.20 -5.58 0.87
N PRO A 213 -2.13 -5.79 0.10
CA PRO A 213 -1.11 -6.81 0.39
C PRO A 213 -0.31 -6.51 1.67
N SER A 214 -0.35 -5.27 2.17
CA SER A 214 0.23 -4.92 3.47
C SER A 214 -0.60 -5.42 4.66
N ILE A 215 -1.88 -5.76 4.45
CA ILE A 215 -2.79 -6.29 5.48
C ILE A 215 -2.97 -7.80 5.31
N VAL A 216 -3.26 -8.26 4.09
CA VAL A 216 -3.51 -9.67 3.80
C VAL A 216 -2.67 -10.13 2.60
N SER A 217 -2.01 -11.28 2.71
CA SER A 217 -1.23 -11.84 1.60
C SER A 217 -2.12 -12.57 0.60
N LEU A 218 -1.70 -12.64 -0.68
CA LEU A 218 -2.37 -13.46 -1.68
C LEU A 218 -2.46 -14.94 -1.24
N ARG A 219 -1.39 -15.50 -0.66
CA ARG A 219 -1.38 -16.87 -0.12
C ARG A 219 -2.53 -17.08 0.85
N PHE A 220 -2.68 -16.21 1.85
CA PHE A 220 -3.76 -16.33 2.83
C PHE A 220 -5.15 -16.25 2.18
N LEU A 221 -5.34 -15.33 1.22
CA LEU A 221 -6.61 -15.24 0.48
C LEU A 221 -6.93 -16.54 -0.26
N LEU A 222 -5.92 -17.16 -0.91
CA LEU A 222 -6.08 -18.43 -1.60
C LEU A 222 -6.33 -19.59 -0.64
N GLU A 223 -5.66 -19.63 0.50
CA GLU A 223 -5.94 -20.63 1.55
C GLU A 223 -7.40 -20.52 2.06
N MET A 224 -7.90 -19.29 2.22
CA MET A 224 -9.31 -19.08 2.60
C MET A 224 -10.26 -19.47 1.47
N TYR A 225 -9.91 -19.16 0.21
CA TYR A 225 -10.66 -19.60 -0.96
C TYR A 225 -10.77 -21.13 -1.01
N PHE A 226 -9.68 -21.88 -0.83
CA PHE A 226 -9.67 -23.35 -0.83
C PHE A 226 -10.47 -23.96 0.33
N LYS A 227 -10.66 -23.25 1.44
CA LYS A 227 -11.58 -23.66 2.53
C LYS A 227 -13.06 -23.48 2.17
N ALA A 228 -13.36 -22.62 1.22
CA ALA A 228 -14.73 -22.33 0.81
C ALA A 228 -15.24 -23.20 -0.34
N ILE A 229 -14.36 -23.91 -1.04
CA ILE A 229 -14.68 -24.71 -2.22
C ILE A 229 -14.33 -26.20 -2.02
N ASP A 230 -14.90 -27.04 -2.86
CA ASP A 230 -14.40 -28.39 -3.15
C ASP A 230 -13.60 -28.34 -4.46
N PRO A 231 -12.25 -28.33 -4.42
CA PRO A 231 -11.42 -28.23 -5.60
C PRO A 231 -11.43 -29.49 -6.48
N THR A 232 -11.95 -30.60 -5.98
CA THR A 232 -12.07 -31.88 -6.71
C THR A 232 -13.34 -31.99 -7.52
N SER A 233 -14.29 -31.08 -7.30
CA SER A 233 -15.61 -31.08 -7.93
C SER A 233 -15.55 -30.45 -9.32
N LEU A 234 -15.86 -31.22 -10.36
CA LEU A 234 -15.86 -30.73 -11.74
C LEU A 234 -17.18 -30.05 -12.08
N ASN A 235 -17.13 -28.76 -12.44
CA ASN A 235 -18.30 -27.96 -12.85
C ASN A 235 -19.46 -27.99 -11.85
N LYS A 236 -19.14 -28.07 -10.55
CA LYS A 236 -20.10 -28.16 -9.48
C LYS A 236 -19.54 -27.62 -8.17
N GLN A 237 -20.39 -26.97 -7.38
CA GLN A 237 -20.08 -26.62 -5.98
C GLN A 237 -21.38 -26.78 -5.14
N GLY A 238 -21.34 -27.68 -4.17
CA GLY A 238 -22.54 -28.03 -3.40
C GLY A 238 -23.67 -28.57 -4.28
N GLU A 239 -24.83 -27.91 -4.25
CA GLU A 239 -26.00 -28.25 -5.07
C GLU A 239 -26.00 -27.55 -6.44
N ASP A 240 -25.10 -26.58 -6.66
CA ASP A 240 -25.03 -25.81 -7.92
C ASP A 240 -24.23 -26.58 -8.98
N GLU A 241 -24.89 -26.98 -10.07
CA GLU A 241 -24.33 -27.74 -11.19
C GLU A 241 -24.31 -26.90 -12.48
N GLY A 242 -23.24 -27.05 -13.25
CA GLY A 242 -23.01 -26.34 -14.53
C GLY A 242 -21.62 -25.77 -14.64
N THR A 243 -21.16 -25.54 -15.89
CA THR A 243 -19.80 -25.01 -16.16
C THR A 243 -19.58 -23.63 -15.55
N ARG A 244 -20.64 -22.86 -15.35
CA ARG A 244 -20.60 -21.54 -14.68
C ARG A 244 -20.24 -21.62 -13.21
N TYR A 245 -20.44 -22.76 -12.56
CA TYR A 245 -20.09 -22.98 -11.15
C TYR A 245 -18.76 -23.69 -10.93
N ARG A 246 -17.94 -23.79 -11.99
CA ARG A 246 -16.57 -24.33 -11.84
C ARG A 246 -15.74 -23.43 -10.95
N THR A 247 -14.75 -24.01 -10.29
CA THR A 247 -13.73 -23.28 -9.56
C THR A 247 -12.66 -22.73 -10.49
N GLY A 248 -12.00 -21.64 -10.09
CA GLY A 248 -10.92 -21.06 -10.86
C GLY A 248 -10.31 -19.84 -10.20
N ILE A 249 -9.02 -19.63 -10.46
CA ILE A 249 -8.27 -18.46 -10.02
C ILE A 249 -7.80 -17.72 -11.28
N TYR A 250 -8.22 -16.45 -11.42
CA TYR A 250 -7.82 -15.62 -12.55
C TYR A 250 -7.08 -14.38 -12.04
N TYR A 251 -6.01 -13.99 -12.71
CA TYR A 251 -5.13 -12.91 -12.29
C TYR A 251 -4.65 -12.10 -13.50
N SER A 252 -4.37 -10.81 -13.27
CA SER A 252 -3.83 -9.89 -14.28
C SER A 252 -2.32 -9.66 -14.10
N ASP A 253 -1.79 -9.83 -12.90
CA ASP A 253 -0.37 -9.68 -12.61
C ASP A 253 0.35 -11.04 -12.68
N SER A 254 1.31 -11.17 -13.60
CA SER A 254 2.08 -12.40 -13.76
C SER A 254 2.93 -12.77 -12.54
N ALA A 255 3.23 -11.81 -11.66
CA ALA A 255 3.95 -12.07 -10.41
C ALA A 255 3.14 -12.92 -9.41
N ASP A 256 1.80 -12.95 -9.54
CA ASP A 256 0.93 -13.76 -8.69
C ASP A 256 1.03 -15.26 -8.99
N ARG A 257 1.45 -15.62 -10.21
CA ARG A 257 1.49 -16.99 -10.68
C ARG A 257 2.29 -17.91 -9.74
N THR A 258 3.43 -17.49 -9.27
CA THR A 258 4.29 -18.30 -8.39
C THR A 258 3.55 -18.68 -7.11
N VAL A 259 2.89 -17.71 -6.47
CA VAL A 259 2.12 -17.94 -5.23
C VAL A 259 0.91 -18.84 -5.51
N ILE A 260 0.23 -18.62 -6.64
CA ILE A 260 -0.93 -19.43 -7.04
C ILE A 260 -0.50 -20.89 -7.26
N ASP A 261 0.56 -21.12 -8.06
CA ASP A 261 1.07 -22.47 -8.37
C ASP A 261 1.51 -23.22 -7.10
N GLU A 262 2.14 -22.52 -6.13
CA GLU A 262 2.52 -23.09 -4.84
C GLU A 262 1.30 -23.53 -4.02
N VAL A 263 0.30 -22.68 -3.86
CA VAL A 263 -0.89 -22.99 -3.04
C VAL A 263 -1.77 -24.05 -3.69
N VAL A 264 -1.84 -24.10 -5.02
CA VAL A 264 -2.57 -25.15 -5.76
C VAL A 264 -1.89 -26.52 -5.63
N ALA A 265 -0.57 -26.56 -5.40
CA ALA A 265 0.19 -27.80 -5.26
C ALA A 265 0.13 -28.40 -3.84
N GLU A 266 -0.30 -27.67 -2.84
CA GLU A 266 -0.48 -28.08 -1.43
C GLU A 266 -1.81 -28.81 -1.23
#